data_b092fd46da0c74efc795c56ece6feb70
#
_entry.id   b092fd46da0c74efc795c56ece6feb70
#
_cell.length_a   1.000
_cell.length_b   1.000
_cell.length_c   1.000
_cell.angle_alpha   90.00
_cell.angle_beta   90.00
_cell.angle_gamma   90.00
#
_symmetry.space_group_name_H-M   'P 1'
#
loop_
_entity.id
_entity.type
_entity.pdbx_description
1 polymer ?
#
loop_
_entity_poly.entity_id
_entity_poly.type
_entity_poly.pdbx_seq_one_letter_code
_entity_poly.pdbx_strand_id
1 'polypeptide(L)'
;MSDTAAEPDALLRHKPDELLRHRPDELLRHHGDVEVESGFVDFAVNVRGDGPPPWLRDRLATALSSLGSYPSAAAEYAAREQVAAHHGRSPDEVLLLSGGAEGFSMLPRLEPSLAATIHPSFTEPDWVLEQAGVPVHRVILPPPFALDPTLVPEAADMVIIGNPTNPTSVLHPCEAVLSLRRPGRTVVVDEAFADAVLGAGESVASQSLDDVVVLRSLTKTWALAGLRCGYAVGHTDVLARMQHGRAHWPLGSLQIEAIRACTEPFAIDQARAESERIDRERTEMIGRLDALGLEIAGPARAPFLLVRVDGADSVRECLRARGIAVRRGDTFPGLDRHYLRVAVRDSVQVDILVDALNTVL
;
A
#
# COMPACT_ATOMS: atom_id res chain seq x y z
N MET A 1 41.10 40.80 -5.97
CA MET A 1 39.73 40.44 -6.25
C MET A 1 39.71 38.92 -6.33
N SER A 2 39.46 38.28 -5.22
CA SER A 2 39.44 36.82 -5.06
C SER A 2 37.98 36.39 -4.97
N ASP A 3 37.58 35.66 -5.97
CA ASP A 3 36.25 35.07 -6.11
C ASP A 3 36.26 33.77 -5.31
N THR A 4 35.53 33.71 -4.19
CA THR A 4 35.32 32.50 -3.40
C THR A 4 33.94 31.98 -3.72
N ALA A 5 33.90 31.03 -4.65
CA ALA A 5 32.70 30.22 -4.88
C ALA A 5 32.43 29.37 -3.64
N ALA A 6 31.29 29.59 -2.99
CA ALA A 6 30.80 28.77 -1.90
C ALA A 6 30.24 27.45 -2.47
N GLU A 7 30.72 26.33 -1.95
CA GLU A 7 30.22 25.00 -2.26
C GLU A 7 28.78 24.82 -1.72
N PRO A 8 27.84 24.30 -2.52
CA PRO A 8 26.43 24.08 -2.10
C PRO A 8 26.16 22.79 -1.34
N ASP A 9 27.16 22.03 -0.91
CA ASP A 9 26.96 20.60 -0.56
C ASP A 9 27.07 20.27 0.94
N ALA A 10 26.97 21.25 1.84
CA ALA A 10 27.14 21.03 3.28
C ALA A 10 25.83 20.80 4.06
N LEU A 11 24.64 20.86 3.43
CA LEU A 11 23.34 20.87 4.13
C LEU A 11 22.57 19.54 4.12
N LEU A 12 23.09 18.46 3.51
CA LEU A 12 22.36 17.20 3.33
C LEU A 12 22.95 15.98 4.07
N ARG A 13 23.84 16.18 5.05
CA ARG A 13 24.37 15.06 5.85
C ARG A 13 23.77 15.01 7.26
N HIS A 14 22.43 14.97 7.36
CA HIS A 14 21.81 14.53 8.61
C HIS A 14 21.49 13.04 8.49
N LYS A 15 22.06 12.24 9.42
CA LYS A 15 21.73 10.80 9.53
C LYS A 15 20.23 10.67 9.85
N PRO A 16 19.44 9.97 9.04
CA PRO A 16 17.99 9.82 9.26
C PRO A 16 17.64 9.27 10.65
N ASP A 17 18.52 8.45 11.24
CA ASP A 17 18.27 7.78 12.52
C ASP A 17 18.38 8.66 13.78
N GLU A 18 19.02 9.82 13.72
CA GLU A 18 19.10 10.72 14.88
C GLU A 18 17.87 11.60 15.05
N LEU A 19 17.15 11.91 13.96
CA LEU A 19 15.92 12.70 14.00
C LEU A 19 14.70 11.90 14.51
N LEU A 20 14.71 10.56 14.32
CA LEU A 20 13.58 9.69 14.66
C LEU A 20 13.47 9.32 16.14
N ARG A 21 14.43 9.70 16.98
CA ARG A 21 14.44 9.31 18.42
C ARG A 21 13.46 10.05 19.30
N HIS A 22 12.73 11.06 18.80
CA HIS A 22 12.03 12.01 19.67
C HIS A 22 10.57 12.36 19.34
N ARG A 23 9.89 11.75 18.32
CA ARG A 23 8.46 12.00 18.09
C ARG A 23 7.72 10.74 17.64
N PRO A 24 6.70 10.27 18.39
CA PRO A 24 5.84 9.16 17.98
C PRO A 24 5.19 9.37 16.60
N ASP A 25 4.86 10.62 16.24
CA ASP A 25 4.24 10.99 14.98
C ASP A 25 5.16 10.78 13.76
N GLU A 26 6.49 10.86 13.94
CA GLU A 26 7.46 10.64 12.86
C GLU A 26 7.58 9.16 12.50
N LEU A 27 7.36 8.26 13.46
CA LEU A 27 7.36 6.82 13.22
C LEU A 27 6.17 6.38 12.35
N LEU A 28 5.00 6.99 12.54
CA LEU A 28 3.81 6.70 11.72
C LEU A 28 4.00 7.08 10.25
N ARG A 29 4.88 8.04 9.96
CA ARG A 29 5.19 8.51 8.60
C ARG A 29 6.47 7.93 8.01
N HIS A 30 7.09 6.97 8.67
CA HIS A 30 8.26 6.28 8.11
C HIS A 30 7.80 5.30 7.03
N HIS A 31 8.22 5.49 5.79
CA HIS A 31 7.90 4.64 4.64
C HIS A 31 9.15 3.94 4.08
N GLY A 32 8.96 2.95 3.21
CA GLY A 32 10.06 2.11 2.72
C GLY A 32 11.03 2.84 1.79
N ASP A 33 10.61 3.93 1.15
CA ASP A 33 11.41 4.74 0.24
C ASP A 33 12.60 5.42 0.92
N VAL A 34 12.49 5.76 2.21
CA VAL A 34 13.60 6.33 2.98
C VAL A 34 14.72 5.32 3.28
N GLU A 35 14.47 4.03 3.10
CA GLU A 35 15.47 2.97 3.28
C GLU A 35 16.38 2.80 2.04
N VAL A 36 15.96 3.31 0.88
CA VAL A 36 16.58 3.01 -0.41
C VAL A 36 17.48 4.17 -0.86
N GLU A 37 18.71 3.84 -1.23
CA GLU A 37 19.64 4.75 -1.91
C GLU A 37 19.85 4.32 -3.36
N SER A 38 20.36 5.23 -4.21
CA SER A 38 20.67 4.90 -5.60
C SER A 38 21.69 3.77 -5.69
N GLY A 39 21.38 2.76 -6.51
CA GLY A 39 22.23 1.57 -6.68
C GLY A 39 21.98 0.44 -5.68
N PHE A 40 21.06 0.61 -4.74
CA PHE A 40 20.68 -0.47 -3.83
C PHE A 40 19.80 -1.52 -4.52
N VAL A 41 19.94 -2.77 -4.09
CA VAL A 41 18.93 -3.80 -4.34
C VAL A 41 17.77 -3.56 -3.38
N ASP A 42 16.62 -3.18 -3.93
CA ASP A 42 15.47 -2.71 -3.14
C ASP A 42 14.53 -3.84 -2.75
N PHE A 43 14.53 -4.19 -1.47
CA PHE A 43 13.53 -5.05 -0.83
C PHE A 43 12.65 -4.26 0.15
N ALA A 44 12.81 -2.93 0.25
CA ALA A 44 12.05 -2.08 1.18
C ALA A 44 10.77 -1.51 0.58
N VAL A 45 10.74 -1.23 -0.73
CA VAL A 45 9.57 -0.68 -1.43
C VAL A 45 8.79 -1.79 -2.13
N ASN A 46 7.47 -1.83 -1.92
CA ASN A 46 6.60 -2.86 -2.48
C ASN A 46 6.06 -2.51 -3.89
N VAL A 47 6.86 -1.82 -4.70
CA VAL A 47 6.58 -1.60 -6.13
C VAL A 47 7.33 -2.64 -6.93
N ARG A 48 6.69 -3.21 -7.94
CA ARG A 48 7.30 -4.21 -8.81
C ARG A 48 7.71 -3.60 -10.14
N GLY A 49 8.94 -3.91 -10.57
CA GLY A 49 9.53 -3.41 -11.82
C GLY A 49 10.00 -1.95 -11.73
N ASP A 50 10.78 -1.54 -12.73
CA ASP A 50 11.43 -0.23 -12.81
C ASP A 50 10.54 0.83 -13.48
N GLY A 51 9.36 0.44 -13.95
CA GLY A 51 8.42 1.33 -14.61
C GLY A 51 7.23 0.59 -15.22
N PRO A 52 6.26 1.34 -15.77
CA PRO A 52 5.06 0.75 -16.36
C PRO A 52 5.40 -0.13 -17.58
N PRO A 53 4.59 -1.17 -17.85
CA PRO A 53 4.80 -2.03 -19.02
C PRO A 53 4.74 -1.22 -20.33
N PRO A 54 5.40 -1.68 -21.40
CA PRO A 54 5.52 -0.93 -22.66
C PRO A 54 4.18 -0.42 -23.20
N TRP A 55 3.16 -1.25 -23.23
CA TRP A 55 1.83 -0.88 -23.73
C TRP A 55 1.20 0.29 -22.93
N LEU A 56 1.39 0.32 -21.61
CA LEU A 56 0.86 1.40 -20.75
C LEU A 56 1.68 2.67 -20.92
N ARG A 57 3.01 2.55 -21.02
CA ARG A 57 3.89 3.67 -21.30
C ARG A 57 3.55 4.33 -22.65
N ASP A 58 3.34 3.55 -23.71
CA ASP A 58 3.02 4.06 -25.06
C ASP A 58 1.65 4.76 -25.05
N ARG A 59 0.70 4.21 -24.31
CA ARG A 59 -0.63 4.81 -24.13
C ARG A 59 -0.55 6.15 -23.38
N LEU A 60 0.20 6.22 -22.29
CA LEU A 60 0.44 7.47 -21.55
C LEU A 60 1.20 8.48 -22.40
N ALA A 61 2.19 8.06 -23.18
CA ALA A 61 2.91 8.92 -24.11
C ALA A 61 1.95 9.56 -25.16
N THR A 62 1.00 8.79 -25.66
CA THR A 62 -0.03 9.32 -26.58
C THR A 62 -0.91 10.37 -25.89
N ALA A 63 -1.26 10.14 -24.63
CA ALA A 63 -2.09 11.06 -23.84
C ALA A 63 -1.38 12.38 -23.49
N LEU A 64 -0.04 12.48 -23.59
CA LEU A 64 0.70 13.74 -23.38
C LEU A 64 0.22 14.86 -24.32
N SER A 65 -0.24 14.53 -25.52
CA SER A 65 -0.73 15.52 -26.48
C SER A 65 -2.01 16.27 -26.01
N SER A 66 -2.76 15.71 -25.06
CA SER A 66 -3.99 16.28 -24.50
C SER A 66 -3.78 17.19 -23.28
N LEU A 67 -2.54 17.32 -22.77
CA LEU A 67 -2.25 18.06 -21.53
C LEU A 67 -2.52 19.57 -21.58
N GLY A 68 -2.70 20.14 -22.77
CA GLY A 68 -3.07 21.55 -22.93
C GLY A 68 -4.53 21.86 -22.52
N SER A 69 -5.32 20.84 -22.18
CA SER A 69 -6.72 20.98 -21.76
C SER A 69 -6.95 20.34 -20.38
N TYR A 70 -7.90 20.89 -19.63
CA TYR A 70 -8.36 20.23 -18.41
C TYR A 70 -8.97 18.86 -18.71
N PRO A 71 -8.85 17.87 -17.79
CA PRO A 71 -9.54 16.61 -17.94
C PRO A 71 -11.04 16.79 -18.15
N SER A 72 -11.60 16.13 -19.15
CA SER A 72 -13.02 16.24 -19.43
C SER A 72 -13.85 15.33 -18.50
N ALA A 73 -15.07 15.76 -18.19
CA ALA A 73 -16.03 14.95 -17.45
C ALA A 73 -16.32 13.61 -18.15
N ALA A 74 -16.29 13.59 -19.49
CA ALA A 74 -16.48 12.37 -20.28
C ALA A 74 -15.31 11.38 -20.09
N ALA A 75 -14.07 11.86 -20.03
CA ALA A 75 -12.90 10.99 -19.79
C ALA A 75 -12.92 10.42 -18.36
N GLU A 76 -13.27 11.23 -17.37
CA GLU A 76 -13.43 10.78 -15.98
C GLU A 76 -14.54 9.74 -15.87
N TYR A 77 -15.69 10.00 -16.49
CA TYR A 77 -16.82 9.06 -16.48
C TYR A 77 -16.46 7.74 -17.16
N ALA A 78 -15.79 7.77 -18.32
CA ALA A 78 -15.34 6.56 -19.00
C ALA A 78 -14.36 5.73 -18.16
N ALA A 79 -13.50 6.37 -17.37
CA ALA A 79 -12.63 5.66 -16.43
C ALA A 79 -13.42 5.04 -15.27
N ARG A 80 -14.45 5.74 -14.75
CA ARG A 80 -15.35 5.18 -13.73
C ARG A 80 -16.16 4.01 -14.27
N GLU A 81 -16.68 4.09 -15.51
CA GLU A 81 -17.37 2.98 -16.18
C GLU A 81 -16.47 1.75 -16.29
N GLN A 82 -15.20 1.94 -16.65
CA GLN A 82 -14.26 0.84 -16.80
C GLN A 82 -13.94 0.16 -15.47
N VAL A 83 -13.70 0.94 -14.40
CA VAL A 83 -13.53 0.43 -13.05
C VAL A 83 -14.79 -0.29 -12.56
N ALA A 84 -15.97 0.31 -12.78
CA ALA A 84 -17.25 -0.26 -12.38
C ALA A 84 -17.49 -1.61 -13.08
N ALA A 85 -17.23 -1.70 -14.39
CA ALA A 85 -17.35 -2.94 -15.14
C ALA A 85 -16.43 -4.04 -14.59
N HIS A 86 -15.20 -3.70 -14.18
CA HIS A 86 -14.26 -4.64 -13.57
C HIS A 86 -14.80 -5.26 -12.28
N HIS A 87 -15.51 -4.48 -11.46
CA HIS A 87 -16.04 -4.91 -10.17
C HIS A 87 -17.52 -5.31 -10.18
N GLY A 88 -18.20 -5.24 -11.34
CA GLY A 88 -19.65 -5.50 -11.43
C GLY A 88 -20.47 -4.45 -10.67
N ARG A 89 -20.00 -3.18 -10.63
CA ARG A 89 -20.61 -2.07 -9.91
C ARG A 89 -21.19 -1.00 -10.87
N SER A 90 -21.89 -0.02 -10.31
CA SER A 90 -22.29 1.19 -11.04
C SER A 90 -21.14 2.21 -11.09
N PRO A 91 -21.01 3.02 -12.18
CA PRO A 91 -20.05 4.13 -12.22
C PRO A 91 -20.19 5.13 -11.06
N ASP A 92 -21.40 5.26 -10.49
CA ASP A 92 -21.65 6.15 -9.34
C ASP A 92 -21.12 5.58 -8.01
N GLU A 93 -20.80 4.30 -7.98
CA GLU A 93 -20.15 3.62 -6.86
C GLU A 93 -18.61 3.61 -6.98
N VAL A 94 -18.04 4.42 -7.88
CA VAL A 94 -16.60 4.55 -8.12
C VAL A 94 -16.17 6.00 -7.95
N LEU A 95 -15.10 6.21 -7.18
CA LEU A 95 -14.40 7.49 -7.02
C LEU A 95 -12.94 7.32 -7.44
N LEU A 96 -12.51 8.03 -8.49
CA LEU A 96 -11.11 8.03 -8.90
C LEU A 96 -10.25 8.81 -7.91
N LEU A 97 -9.05 8.31 -7.60
CA LEU A 97 -8.17 8.85 -6.58
C LEU A 97 -6.74 9.10 -7.09
N SER A 98 -6.10 10.11 -6.55
CA SER A 98 -4.66 10.34 -6.71
C SER A 98 -3.85 9.37 -5.83
N GLY A 99 -4.01 8.08 -6.10
CA GLY A 99 -3.50 6.96 -5.29
C GLY A 99 -4.35 6.65 -4.06
N GLY A 100 -4.17 5.47 -3.46
CA GLY A 100 -4.94 5.05 -2.27
C GLY A 100 -4.79 5.99 -1.07
N ALA A 101 -3.64 6.68 -0.94
CA ALA A 101 -3.41 7.64 0.14
C ALA A 101 -4.39 8.83 0.13
N GLU A 102 -4.86 9.26 -1.03
CA GLU A 102 -5.92 10.29 -1.09
C GLU A 102 -7.22 9.78 -0.47
N GLY A 103 -7.56 8.50 -0.67
CA GLY A 103 -8.73 7.89 -0.04
C GLY A 103 -8.68 7.99 1.49
N PHE A 104 -7.53 7.72 2.09
CA PHE A 104 -7.36 7.89 3.54
C PHE A 104 -7.54 9.34 3.98
N SER A 105 -7.01 10.30 3.22
CA SER A 105 -7.15 11.74 3.54
C SER A 105 -8.60 12.24 3.52
N MET A 106 -9.51 11.47 2.93
CA MET A 106 -10.94 11.79 2.88
C MET A 106 -11.75 11.16 4.02
N LEU A 107 -11.21 10.16 4.74
CA LEU A 107 -11.95 9.45 5.79
C LEU A 107 -12.47 10.36 6.90
N PRO A 108 -11.75 11.42 7.36
CA PRO A 108 -12.29 12.33 8.36
C PRO A 108 -13.60 13.03 7.95
N ARG A 109 -13.87 13.15 6.66
CA ARG A 109 -15.13 13.74 6.14
C ARG A 109 -16.36 12.86 6.36
N LEU A 110 -16.15 11.61 6.73
CA LEU A 110 -17.22 10.72 7.19
C LEU A 110 -17.61 10.98 8.65
N GLU A 111 -16.85 11.86 9.34
CA GLU A 111 -17.10 12.34 10.71
C GLU A 111 -17.21 11.19 11.74
N PRO A 112 -16.26 10.23 11.76
CA PRO A 112 -16.32 9.17 12.75
C PRO A 112 -16.08 9.70 14.17
N SER A 113 -16.85 9.19 15.13
CA SER A 113 -16.69 9.53 16.55
C SER A 113 -15.55 8.73 17.19
N LEU A 114 -15.31 7.51 16.71
CA LEU A 114 -14.21 6.63 17.08
C LEU A 114 -13.85 5.73 15.91
N ALA A 115 -12.64 5.84 15.42
CA ALA A 115 -12.10 4.92 14.44
C ALA A 115 -11.32 3.78 15.12
N ALA A 116 -11.50 2.53 14.66
CA ALA A 116 -10.65 1.40 15.00
C ALA A 116 -9.78 1.03 13.80
N THR A 117 -8.47 0.95 13.99
CA THR A 117 -7.49 0.53 12.96
C THR A 117 -6.90 -0.82 13.34
N ILE A 118 -6.94 -1.76 12.40
CA ILE A 118 -6.47 -3.13 12.62
C ILE A 118 -4.97 -3.20 12.33
N HIS A 119 -4.18 -3.53 13.35
CA HIS A 119 -2.72 -3.56 13.31
C HIS A 119 -2.14 -4.97 13.59
N PRO A 120 -0.88 -5.24 13.17
CA PRO A 120 0.08 -4.36 12.49
C PRO A 120 -0.37 -4.02 11.07
N SER A 121 -0.39 -2.74 10.70
CA SER A 121 -0.88 -2.28 9.40
C SER A 121 -0.18 -0.99 8.94
N PHE A 122 -0.47 -0.56 7.72
CA PHE A 122 -0.06 0.73 7.17
C PHE A 122 -0.62 1.87 8.04
N THR A 123 0.21 2.84 8.35
CA THR A 123 -0.04 3.82 9.42
C THR A 123 -0.64 5.15 8.96
N GLU A 124 -0.76 5.38 7.65
CA GLU A 124 -1.32 6.62 7.11
C GLU A 124 -2.77 6.87 7.56
N PRO A 125 -3.67 5.86 7.66
CA PRO A 125 -5.01 6.07 8.18
C PRO A 125 -5.01 6.63 9.61
N ASP A 126 -4.17 6.08 10.49
CA ASP A 126 -4.03 6.55 11.86
C ASP A 126 -3.64 8.02 11.89
N TRP A 127 -2.56 8.34 11.16
CA TRP A 127 -2.02 9.70 11.13
C TRP A 127 -3.05 10.71 10.62
N VAL A 128 -3.75 10.41 9.52
CA VAL A 128 -4.74 11.31 8.93
C VAL A 128 -5.91 11.56 9.89
N LEU A 129 -6.42 10.52 10.55
CA LEU A 129 -7.52 10.62 11.49
C LEU A 129 -7.12 11.40 12.76
N GLU A 130 -5.94 11.11 13.31
CA GLU A 130 -5.40 11.83 14.47
C GLU A 130 -5.17 13.33 14.17
N GLN A 131 -4.65 13.66 12.96
CA GLN A 131 -4.50 15.07 12.54
C GLN A 131 -5.85 15.78 12.39
N ALA A 132 -6.90 15.05 12.06
CA ALA A 132 -8.26 15.58 11.99
C ALA A 132 -8.97 15.64 13.37
N GLY A 133 -8.30 15.22 14.44
CA GLY A 133 -8.87 15.19 15.79
C GLY A 133 -9.83 14.02 16.05
N VAL A 134 -9.85 13.01 15.18
CA VAL A 134 -10.65 11.80 15.37
C VAL A 134 -9.93 10.86 16.34
N PRO A 135 -10.59 10.39 17.41
CA PRO A 135 -10.03 9.36 18.28
C PRO A 135 -9.78 8.06 17.51
N VAL A 136 -8.57 7.49 17.65
CA VAL A 136 -8.16 6.23 17.00
C VAL A 136 -7.87 5.16 18.06
N HIS A 137 -8.55 4.03 17.96
CA HIS A 137 -8.26 2.83 18.74
C HIS A 137 -7.51 1.80 17.88
N ARG A 138 -6.26 1.53 18.22
CA ARG A 138 -5.43 0.54 17.53
C ARG A 138 -5.72 -0.85 18.06
N VAL A 139 -6.33 -1.70 17.24
CA VAL A 139 -6.57 -3.12 17.54
C VAL A 139 -5.32 -3.90 17.13
N ILE A 140 -4.53 -4.35 18.08
CA ILE A 140 -3.29 -5.07 17.82
C ILE A 140 -3.57 -6.57 17.75
N LEU A 141 -3.38 -7.17 16.57
CA LEU A 141 -3.51 -8.60 16.37
C LEU A 141 -2.18 -9.30 16.77
N PRO A 142 -2.24 -10.36 17.59
CA PRO A 142 -1.07 -11.17 17.87
C PRO A 142 -0.71 -12.06 16.66
N PRO A 143 0.55 -12.52 16.54
CA PRO A 143 0.89 -13.54 15.55
C PRO A 143 -0.03 -14.79 15.67
N PRO A 144 -0.46 -15.38 14.58
CA PRO A 144 -0.11 -15.15 13.18
C PRO A 144 -0.90 -14.01 12.50
N PHE A 145 -1.38 -13.02 13.20
CA PHE A 145 -2.08 -11.82 12.75
C PHE A 145 -3.43 -12.09 12.07
N ALA A 146 -4.11 -13.15 12.47
CA ALA A 146 -5.46 -13.43 12.00
C ALA A 146 -6.46 -12.41 12.57
N LEU A 147 -7.38 -11.94 11.73
CA LEU A 147 -8.43 -11.01 12.16
C LEU A 147 -9.30 -11.66 13.22
N ASP A 148 -9.44 -10.99 14.36
CA ASP A 148 -10.42 -11.30 15.40
C ASP A 148 -11.36 -10.08 15.57
N PRO A 149 -12.57 -10.14 15.01
CA PRO A 149 -13.54 -9.05 15.09
C PRO A 149 -13.98 -8.72 16.52
N THR A 150 -13.81 -9.64 17.47
CA THR A 150 -14.20 -9.43 18.87
C THR A 150 -13.32 -8.42 19.59
N LEU A 151 -12.11 -8.15 19.06
CA LEU A 151 -11.19 -7.16 19.59
C LEU A 151 -11.58 -5.73 19.20
N VAL A 152 -12.48 -5.55 18.23
CA VAL A 152 -12.90 -4.23 17.75
C VAL A 152 -13.91 -3.63 18.75
N PRO A 153 -13.64 -2.42 19.31
CA PRO A 153 -14.57 -1.77 20.23
C PRO A 153 -15.97 -1.62 19.65
N GLU A 154 -16.97 -1.91 20.44
CA GLU A 154 -18.36 -1.73 20.02
C GLU A 154 -18.68 -0.30 19.65
N ALA A 155 -18.10 0.67 20.35
CA ALA A 155 -18.29 2.09 20.12
C ALA A 155 -17.65 2.60 18.82
N ALA A 156 -16.76 1.83 18.16
CA ALA A 156 -16.15 2.25 16.92
C ALA A 156 -17.18 2.29 15.80
N ASP A 157 -17.37 3.45 15.20
CA ASP A 157 -18.27 3.71 14.08
C ASP A 157 -17.54 3.75 12.72
N MET A 158 -16.19 3.63 12.76
CA MET A 158 -15.36 3.35 11.59
C MET A 158 -14.35 2.25 11.94
N VAL A 159 -14.14 1.29 11.02
CA VAL A 159 -13.08 0.28 11.13
C VAL A 159 -12.27 0.27 9.86
N ILE A 160 -10.94 0.25 9.97
CA ILE A 160 -10.02 0.26 8.84
C ILE A 160 -9.13 -0.98 8.91
N ILE A 161 -9.07 -1.73 7.80
CA ILE A 161 -8.27 -2.95 7.68
C ILE A 161 -7.58 -3.00 6.32
N GLY A 162 -6.32 -3.42 6.28
CA GLY A 162 -5.62 -3.78 5.04
C GLY A 162 -5.91 -5.23 4.65
N ASN A 163 -6.23 -5.50 3.37
CA ASN A 163 -6.45 -6.85 2.89
C ASN A 163 -5.95 -7.07 1.45
N PRO A 164 -4.78 -7.74 1.24
CA PRO A 164 -3.86 -8.24 2.28
C PRO A 164 -3.20 -7.12 3.07
N THR A 165 -2.89 -7.40 4.34
CA THR A 165 -2.33 -6.42 5.26
C THR A 165 -0.84 -6.17 5.00
N ASN A 166 -0.42 -4.93 4.93
CA ASN A 166 0.99 -4.52 4.96
C ASN A 166 1.33 -4.04 6.38
N PRO A 167 2.26 -4.67 7.14
CA PRO A 167 3.40 -5.45 6.66
C PRO A 167 3.25 -6.98 6.77
N THR A 168 2.19 -7.51 7.36
CA THR A 168 2.08 -8.92 7.74
C THR A 168 1.91 -9.86 6.55
N SER A 169 1.50 -9.35 5.39
CA SER A 169 1.18 -10.13 4.18
C SER A 169 -0.04 -11.07 4.35
N VAL A 170 -0.73 -10.99 5.48
CA VAL A 170 -1.92 -11.83 5.76
C VAL A 170 -3.08 -11.36 4.90
N LEU A 171 -3.73 -12.32 4.24
CA LEU A 171 -4.99 -12.16 3.55
C LEU A 171 -6.10 -12.72 4.44
N HIS A 172 -6.98 -11.84 4.89
CA HIS A 172 -8.12 -12.23 5.72
C HIS A 172 -9.27 -12.72 4.83
N PRO A 173 -10.00 -13.77 5.26
CA PRO A 173 -11.19 -14.22 4.55
C PRO A 173 -12.22 -13.09 4.39
N CYS A 174 -12.86 -13.02 3.23
CA CYS A 174 -13.92 -12.04 2.94
C CYS A 174 -14.99 -12.01 4.05
N GLU A 175 -15.45 -13.20 4.50
CA GLU A 175 -16.44 -13.33 5.57
C GLU A 175 -15.95 -12.71 6.90
N ALA A 176 -14.66 -12.87 7.23
CA ALA A 176 -14.09 -12.25 8.43
C ALA A 176 -14.06 -10.73 8.32
N VAL A 177 -13.69 -10.18 7.15
CA VAL A 177 -13.74 -8.74 6.90
C VAL A 177 -15.17 -8.22 7.00
N LEU A 178 -16.14 -8.90 6.41
CA LEU A 178 -17.54 -8.51 6.43
C LEU A 178 -18.18 -8.64 7.82
N SER A 179 -17.65 -9.48 8.70
CA SER A 179 -18.11 -9.59 10.10
C SER A 179 -17.78 -8.36 10.97
N LEU A 180 -16.91 -7.47 10.47
CA LEU A 180 -16.67 -6.16 11.10
C LEU A 180 -17.87 -5.20 10.98
N ARG A 181 -18.79 -5.46 10.04
CA ARG A 181 -19.96 -4.62 9.78
C ARG A 181 -20.95 -4.66 10.94
N ARG A 182 -21.56 -3.52 11.19
CA ARG A 182 -22.70 -3.36 12.14
C ARG A 182 -23.43 -2.06 11.80
N PRO A 183 -24.70 -1.92 12.20
CA PRO A 183 -25.45 -0.69 11.95
C PRO A 183 -24.71 0.55 12.46
N GLY A 184 -24.58 1.57 11.60
CA GLY A 184 -23.91 2.82 11.90
C GLY A 184 -22.38 2.79 11.85
N ARG A 185 -21.77 1.67 11.41
CA ARG A 185 -20.32 1.54 11.25
C ARG A 185 -19.93 1.50 9.79
N THR A 186 -18.97 2.32 9.39
CA THR A 186 -18.32 2.22 8.07
C THR A 186 -17.08 1.32 8.17
N VAL A 187 -16.97 0.33 7.29
CA VAL A 187 -15.79 -0.52 7.15
C VAL A 187 -14.99 -0.07 5.93
N VAL A 188 -13.74 0.33 6.15
CA VAL A 188 -12.79 0.74 5.10
C VAL A 188 -11.78 -0.39 4.89
N VAL A 189 -11.72 -0.92 3.68
CA VAL A 189 -10.81 -2.02 3.33
C VAL A 189 -9.74 -1.50 2.38
N ASP A 190 -8.49 -1.49 2.83
CA ASP A 190 -7.35 -1.16 1.98
C ASP A 190 -6.91 -2.38 1.19
N GLU A 191 -7.33 -2.44 -0.05
CA GLU A 191 -6.97 -3.49 -1.01
C GLU A 191 -5.86 -3.05 -1.98
N ALA A 192 -4.92 -2.22 -1.52
CA ALA A 192 -3.82 -1.72 -2.36
C ALA A 192 -2.94 -2.83 -2.96
N PHE A 193 -2.97 -4.03 -2.43
CA PHE A 193 -2.22 -5.20 -2.90
C PHE A 193 -3.11 -6.33 -3.43
N ALA A 194 -4.41 -6.15 -3.55
CA ALA A 194 -5.32 -7.21 -3.96
C ALA A 194 -5.02 -7.76 -5.38
N ASP A 195 -4.59 -6.90 -6.32
CA ASP A 195 -4.21 -7.32 -7.68
C ASP A 195 -2.96 -8.22 -7.72
N ALA A 196 -2.18 -8.23 -6.64
CA ALA A 196 -0.99 -9.09 -6.50
C ALA A 196 -1.29 -10.43 -5.82
N VAL A 197 -2.55 -10.69 -5.47
CA VAL A 197 -3.00 -11.92 -4.81
C VAL A 197 -3.58 -12.89 -5.84
N LEU A 198 -3.03 -14.10 -5.87
CA LEU A 198 -3.54 -15.16 -6.74
C LEU A 198 -4.99 -15.49 -6.39
N GLY A 199 -5.86 -15.39 -7.40
CA GLY A 199 -7.26 -15.75 -7.30
C GLY A 199 -8.19 -14.66 -6.78
N ALA A 200 -7.70 -13.58 -6.17
CA ALA A 200 -8.46 -12.40 -5.67
C ALA A 200 -9.81 -12.70 -4.95
N GLY A 201 -10.05 -13.96 -4.53
CA GLY A 201 -11.35 -14.43 -4.01
C GLY A 201 -11.80 -13.79 -2.69
N GLU A 202 -10.87 -13.13 -1.98
CA GLU A 202 -11.14 -12.48 -0.70
C GLU A 202 -11.36 -10.97 -0.82
N SER A 203 -11.40 -10.42 -2.04
CA SER A 203 -11.74 -9.02 -2.28
C SER A 203 -13.23 -8.76 -2.02
N VAL A 204 -13.52 -7.67 -1.32
CA VAL A 204 -14.89 -7.20 -1.09
C VAL A 204 -15.33 -6.12 -2.07
N ALA A 205 -14.52 -5.76 -3.05
CA ALA A 205 -14.79 -4.67 -3.99
C ALA A 205 -16.03 -4.89 -4.88
N SER A 206 -16.37 -6.15 -5.19
CA SER A 206 -17.58 -6.50 -5.94
C SER A 206 -18.86 -6.56 -5.09
N GLN A 207 -18.74 -6.42 -3.77
CA GLN A 207 -19.89 -6.46 -2.86
C GLN A 207 -20.57 -5.08 -2.80
N SER A 208 -21.83 -4.98 -3.26
CA SER A 208 -22.60 -3.72 -3.15
C SER A 208 -23.19 -3.60 -1.75
N LEU A 209 -22.47 -2.92 -0.85
CA LEU A 209 -22.80 -2.76 0.56
C LEU A 209 -22.75 -1.27 0.93
N ASP A 210 -23.75 -0.82 1.70
CA ASP A 210 -23.96 0.59 2.01
C ASP A 210 -22.91 1.16 2.98
N ASP A 211 -22.23 0.29 3.71
CA ASP A 211 -21.33 0.60 4.82
C ASP A 211 -19.88 0.14 4.58
N VAL A 212 -19.55 -0.28 3.36
CA VAL A 212 -18.20 -0.74 2.99
C VAL A 212 -17.60 0.17 1.93
N VAL A 213 -16.37 0.63 2.17
CA VAL A 213 -15.54 1.35 1.20
C VAL A 213 -14.26 0.56 0.96
N VAL A 214 -13.97 0.28 -0.28
CA VAL A 214 -12.73 -0.39 -0.70
C VAL A 214 -11.81 0.60 -1.37
N LEU A 215 -10.57 0.70 -0.91
CA LEU A 215 -9.54 1.53 -1.53
C LEU A 215 -8.61 0.64 -2.36
N ARG A 216 -8.41 1.00 -3.62
CA ARG A 216 -7.54 0.29 -4.56
C ARG A 216 -6.39 1.17 -5.01
N SER A 217 -5.22 0.57 -5.17
CA SER A 217 -4.02 1.25 -5.65
C SER A 217 -3.46 0.55 -6.87
N LEU A 218 -3.33 1.27 -7.97
CA LEU A 218 -2.68 0.76 -9.20
C LEU A 218 -1.16 0.99 -9.19
N THR A 219 -0.65 1.68 -8.18
CA THR A 219 0.77 2.07 -8.09
C THR A 219 1.71 0.89 -7.91
N LYS A 220 1.23 -0.20 -7.29
CA LYS A 220 2.07 -1.35 -6.92
C LYS A 220 2.22 -2.34 -8.05
N THR A 221 1.10 -2.75 -8.63
CA THR A 221 1.04 -3.73 -9.73
C THR A 221 1.62 -3.19 -11.02
N TRP A 222 1.41 -1.90 -11.32
CA TRP A 222 1.75 -1.29 -12.61
C TRP A 222 2.98 -0.38 -12.57
N ALA A 223 3.75 -0.39 -11.47
CA ALA A 223 4.92 0.49 -11.28
C ALA A 223 4.60 1.98 -11.54
N LEU A 224 3.46 2.45 -11.03
CA LEU A 224 2.96 3.81 -11.22
C LEU A 224 3.10 4.68 -9.95
N ALA A 225 4.10 4.38 -9.10
CA ALA A 225 4.27 5.09 -7.84
C ALA A 225 4.41 6.61 -8.02
N GLY A 226 5.11 7.06 -9.05
CA GLY A 226 5.28 8.48 -9.40
C GLY A 226 4.04 9.12 -10.02
N LEU A 227 3.15 8.32 -10.67
CA LEU A 227 1.95 8.86 -11.33
C LEU A 227 0.76 9.03 -10.36
N ARG A 228 0.75 8.31 -9.23
CA ARG A 228 -0.32 8.38 -8.22
C ARG A 228 -1.70 8.02 -8.77
N CYS A 229 -1.97 6.73 -8.98
CA CYS A 229 -3.24 6.22 -9.51
C CYS A 229 -3.90 5.25 -8.53
N GLY A 230 -5.21 5.41 -8.34
CA GLY A 230 -6.03 4.55 -7.54
C GLY A 230 -7.50 4.91 -7.64
N TYR A 231 -8.34 4.21 -6.93
CA TYR A 231 -9.77 4.48 -6.86
C TYR A 231 -10.38 3.92 -5.57
N ALA A 232 -11.54 4.43 -5.20
CA ALA A 232 -12.40 3.85 -4.18
C ALA A 232 -13.64 3.25 -4.85
N VAL A 233 -14.14 2.15 -4.27
CA VAL A 233 -15.43 1.55 -4.59
C VAL A 233 -16.27 1.51 -3.31
N GLY A 234 -17.51 1.99 -3.37
CA GLY A 234 -18.38 2.06 -2.19
C GLY A 234 -19.77 2.57 -2.56
N HIS A 235 -20.66 2.66 -1.58
CA HIS A 235 -21.99 3.23 -1.81
C HIS A 235 -21.92 4.70 -2.21
N THR A 236 -22.79 5.11 -3.13
CA THR A 236 -22.81 6.46 -3.71
C THR A 236 -22.83 7.57 -2.63
N ASP A 237 -23.65 7.41 -1.58
CA ASP A 237 -23.77 8.41 -0.52
C ASP A 237 -22.49 8.53 0.32
N VAL A 238 -21.81 7.41 0.58
CA VAL A 238 -20.55 7.41 1.32
C VAL A 238 -19.46 8.08 0.49
N LEU A 239 -19.35 7.75 -0.80
CA LEU A 239 -18.39 8.37 -1.71
C LEU A 239 -18.67 9.87 -1.90
N ALA A 240 -19.95 10.27 -1.95
CA ALA A 240 -20.34 11.69 -2.02
C ALA A 240 -19.87 12.46 -0.78
N ARG A 241 -20.03 11.90 0.41
CA ARG A 241 -19.49 12.48 1.66
C ARG A 241 -17.96 12.55 1.63
N MET A 242 -17.28 11.49 1.24
CA MET A 242 -15.81 11.46 1.14
C MET A 242 -15.28 12.56 0.22
N GLN A 243 -15.89 12.77 -0.94
CA GLN A 243 -15.43 13.77 -1.91
C GLN A 243 -15.92 15.20 -1.61
N HIS A 244 -16.76 15.43 -0.60
CA HIS A 244 -17.24 16.75 -0.26
C HIS A 244 -16.09 17.73 -0.03
N GLY A 245 -16.12 18.89 -0.67
CA GLY A 245 -15.04 19.89 -0.58
C GLY A 245 -13.73 19.48 -1.28
N ARG A 246 -13.72 18.43 -2.10
CA ARG A 246 -12.58 18.10 -2.97
C ARG A 246 -12.41 19.17 -4.05
N ALA A 247 -11.16 19.50 -4.36
CA ALA A 247 -10.87 20.47 -5.42
C ALA A 247 -11.42 20.01 -6.79
N HIS A 248 -11.72 20.97 -7.65
CA HIS A 248 -12.02 20.65 -9.05
C HIS A 248 -10.77 20.07 -9.75
N TRP A 249 -11.01 19.14 -10.68
CA TRP A 249 -9.94 18.42 -11.41
C TRP A 249 -8.86 17.83 -10.48
N PRO A 250 -9.24 16.98 -9.54
CA PRO A 250 -8.31 16.43 -8.56
C PRO A 250 -7.31 15.48 -9.19
N LEU A 251 -7.60 14.93 -10.37
CA LEU A 251 -6.70 14.09 -11.15
C LEU A 251 -6.35 14.77 -12.49
N GLY A 252 -5.10 14.57 -12.92
CA GLY A 252 -4.67 14.94 -14.27
C GLY A 252 -5.10 13.91 -15.33
N SER A 253 -5.06 14.32 -16.61
CA SER A 253 -5.46 13.46 -17.73
C SER A 253 -4.69 12.14 -17.79
N LEU A 254 -3.38 12.13 -17.43
CA LEU A 254 -2.57 10.91 -17.42
C LEU A 254 -3.01 9.93 -16.33
N GLN A 255 -3.42 10.43 -15.16
CA GLN A 255 -3.92 9.59 -14.07
C GLN A 255 -5.23 8.91 -14.48
N ILE A 256 -6.17 9.68 -15.04
CA ILE A 256 -7.47 9.19 -15.51
C ILE A 256 -7.27 8.13 -16.59
N GLU A 257 -6.38 8.39 -17.57
CA GLU A 257 -6.05 7.44 -18.63
C GLU A 257 -5.40 6.18 -18.09
N ALA A 258 -4.48 6.29 -17.13
CA ALA A 258 -3.85 5.13 -16.48
C ALA A 258 -4.87 4.28 -15.72
N ILE A 259 -5.78 4.90 -14.95
CA ILE A 259 -6.81 4.17 -14.22
C ILE A 259 -7.71 3.41 -15.20
N ARG A 260 -8.18 4.08 -16.27
CA ARG A 260 -8.99 3.45 -17.30
C ARG A 260 -8.27 2.27 -17.95
N ALA A 261 -7.01 2.49 -18.37
CA ALA A 261 -6.20 1.48 -19.05
C ALA A 261 -5.91 0.25 -18.20
N CYS A 262 -5.56 0.45 -16.92
CA CYS A 262 -5.21 -0.63 -15.99
C CYS A 262 -6.41 -1.49 -15.57
N THR A 263 -7.64 -1.04 -15.83
CA THR A 263 -8.87 -1.78 -15.51
C THR A 263 -9.57 -2.36 -16.75
N GLU A 264 -8.99 -2.21 -17.94
CA GLU A 264 -9.46 -2.91 -19.15
C GLU A 264 -9.23 -4.44 -19.07
N PRO A 265 -10.06 -5.26 -19.71
CA PRO A 265 -9.96 -6.73 -19.62
C PRO A 265 -8.55 -7.28 -19.89
N PHE A 266 -7.87 -6.75 -20.89
CA PHE A 266 -6.50 -7.13 -21.23
C PHE A 266 -5.52 -6.85 -20.07
N ALA A 267 -5.63 -5.69 -19.41
CA ALA A 267 -4.79 -5.35 -18.27
C ALA A 267 -5.08 -6.24 -17.06
N ILE A 268 -6.36 -6.55 -16.83
CA ILE A 268 -6.76 -7.48 -15.76
C ILE A 268 -6.16 -8.87 -15.97
N ASP A 269 -6.15 -9.38 -17.20
CA ASP A 269 -5.51 -10.66 -17.52
C ASP A 269 -3.98 -10.61 -17.29
N GLN A 270 -3.33 -9.49 -17.60
CA GLN A 270 -1.91 -9.30 -17.27
C GLN A 270 -1.67 -9.20 -15.75
N ALA A 271 -2.52 -8.52 -15.00
CA ALA A 271 -2.41 -8.47 -13.54
C ALA A 271 -2.57 -9.87 -12.92
N ARG A 272 -3.47 -10.69 -13.47
CA ARG A 272 -3.63 -12.10 -13.06
C ARG A 272 -2.36 -12.91 -13.32
N ALA A 273 -1.79 -12.82 -14.52
CA ALA A 273 -0.53 -13.51 -14.85
C ALA A 273 0.62 -13.04 -13.93
N GLU A 274 0.66 -11.75 -13.59
CA GLU A 274 1.62 -11.22 -12.62
C GLU A 274 1.39 -11.77 -11.20
N SER A 275 0.13 -11.89 -10.75
CA SER A 275 -0.17 -12.48 -9.44
C SER A 275 0.28 -13.94 -9.33
N GLU A 276 0.17 -14.72 -10.43
CA GLU A 276 0.71 -16.10 -10.52
C GLU A 276 2.23 -16.12 -10.43
N ARG A 277 2.90 -15.14 -11.06
CA ARG A 277 4.36 -15.00 -10.96
C ARG A 277 4.78 -14.66 -9.53
N ILE A 278 4.10 -13.71 -8.93
CA ILE A 278 4.35 -13.31 -7.52
C ILE A 278 4.18 -14.50 -6.58
N ASP A 279 3.17 -15.33 -6.78
CA ASP A 279 2.90 -16.49 -5.92
C ASP A 279 4.04 -17.51 -5.99
N ARG A 280 4.56 -17.78 -7.19
CA ARG A 280 5.74 -18.66 -7.39
C ARG A 280 7.00 -18.08 -6.75
N GLU A 281 7.32 -16.81 -7.04
CA GLU A 281 8.50 -16.12 -6.50
C GLU A 281 8.43 -16.01 -4.96
N ARG A 282 7.25 -15.76 -4.40
CA ARG A 282 7.03 -15.73 -2.95
C ARG A 282 7.29 -17.10 -2.33
N THR A 283 6.77 -18.16 -2.93
CA THR A 283 6.95 -19.54 -2.45
C THR A 283 8.42 -19.94 -2.47
N GLU A 284 9.13 -19.64 -3.55
CA GLU A 284 10.57 -19.88 -3.67
C GLU A 284 11.34 -19.08 -2.60
N MET A 285 11.07 -17.78 -2.46
CA MET A 285 11.74 -16.91 -1.50
C MET A 285 11.51 -17.39 -0.06
N ILE A 286 10.29 -17.81 0.29
CA ILE A 286 9.98 -18.40 1.61
C ILE A 286 10.86 -19.61 1.86
N GLY A 287 10.93 -20.57 0.93
CA GLY A 287 11.77 -21.77 1.10
C GLY A 287 13.25 -21.45 1.30
N ARG A 288 13.75 -20.41 0.64
CA ARG A 288 15.15 -19.98 0.76
C ARG A 288 15.45 -19.29 2.11
N LEU A 289 14.50 -18.48 2.61
CA LEU A 289 14.64 -17.85 3.93
C LEU A 289 14.48 -18.87 5.06
N ASP A 290 13.57 -19.83 4.92
CA ASP A 290 13.39 -20.94 5.86
C ASP A 290 14.65 -21.81 5.96
N ALA A 291 15.35 -22.05 4.84
CA ALA A 291 16.64 -22.76 4.83
C ALA A 291 17.75 -22.03 5.60
N LEU A 292 17.62 -20.72 5.83
CA LEU A 292 18.50 -19.93 6.70
C LEU A 292 18.04 -19.94 8.17
N GLY A 293 16.94 -20.64 8.50
CA GLY A 293 16.34 -20.65 9.83
C GLY A 293 15.53 -19.40 10.17
N LEU A 294 15.13 -18.60 9.16
CA LEU A 294 14.32 -17.39 9.36
C LEU A 294 12.83 -17.73 9.34
N GLU A 295 12.12 -17.26 10.36
CA GLU A 295 10.68 -17.45 10.52
C GLU A 295 9.88 -16.42 9.70
N ILE A 296 8.96 -16.89 8.86
CA ILE A 296 7.94 -16.02 8.25
C ILE A 296 6.78 -15.88 9.22
N ALA A 297 6.50 -14.65 9.65
CA ALA A 297 5.65 -14.36 10.81
C ALA A 297 4.14 -14.58 10.60
N GLY A 298 3.70 -15.00 9.43
CA GLY A 298 2.28 -15.30 9.15
C GLY A 298 2.09 -15.92 7.76
N PRO A 299 0.85 -16.34 7.41
CA PRO A 299 0.52 -16.92 6.11
C PRO A 299 0.58 -15.84 5.01
N ALA A 300 1.76 -15.62 4.44
CA ALA A 300 2.01 -14.56 3.46
C ALA A 300 1.29 -14.80 2.12
N ARG A 301 0.54 -13.78 1.66
CA ARG A 301 -0.19 -13.80 0.38
C ARG A 301 0.08 -12.58 -0.49
N ALA A 302 0.64 -11.49 0.06
CA ALA A 302 1.01 -10.27 -0.63
C ALA A 302 2.41 -10.37 -1.27
N PRO A 303 2.85 -9.39 -2.09
CA PRO A 303 4.18 -9.37 -2.71
C PRO A 303 5.30 -8.94 -1.74
N PHE A 304 5.19 -9.33 -0.46
CA PHE A 304 6.19 -9.10 0.59
C PHE A 304 6.03 -10.12 1.71
N LEU A 305 7.09 -10.26 2.50
CA LEU A 305 7.16 -11.15 3.65
C LEU A 305 7.46 -10.33 4.91
N LEU A 306 6.83 -10.68 6.02
CA LEU A 306 7.24 -10.24 7.35
C LEU A 306 8.10 -11.35 7.95
N VAL A 307 9.37 -11.05 8.17
CA VAL A 307 10.39 -12.02 8.63
C VAL A 307 10.77 -11.67 10.06
N ARG A 308 10.78 -12.66 10.93
CA ARG A 308 11.34 -12.53 12.27
C ARG A 308 12.83 -12.81 12.24
N VAL A 309 13.61 -11.88 12.80
CA VAL A 309 15.07 -11.92 12.77
C VAL A 309 15.60 -11.47 14.12
N ASP A 310 16.35 -12.32 14.81
CA ASP A 310 17.05 -11.91 16.02
C ASP A 310 18.15 -10.91 15.66
N GLY A 311 18.17 -9.76 16.36
CA GLY A 311 19.09 -8.68 16.02
C GLY A 311 18.79 -7.98 14.69
N ALA A 312 17.52 -7.88 14.29
CA ALA A 312 17.12 -7.35 12.99
C ALA A 312 17.66 -5.94 12.68
N ASP A 313 17.87 -5.08 13.67
CA ASP A 313 18.50 -3.77 13.47
C ASP A 313 19.94 -3.93 12.94
N SER A 314 20.74 -4.80 13.57
CA SER A 314 22.13 -5.07 13.15
C SER A 314 22.15 -5.75 11.76
N VAL A 315 21.25 -6.70 11.53
CA VAL A 315 21.10 -7.37 10.22
C VAL A 315 20.75 -6.35 9.15
N ARG A 316 19.79 -5.46 9.40
CA ARG A 316 19.40 -4.38 8.48
C ARG A 316 20.59 -3.46 8.16
N GLU A 317 21.35 -3.03 9.16
CA GLU A 317 22.52 -2.18 8.96
C GLU A 317 23.61 -2.90 8.15
N CYS A 318 23.85 -4.18 8.41
CA CYS A 318 24.79 -4.99 7.64
C CYS A 318 24.34 -5.19 6.18
N LEU A 319 23.05 -5.40 5.94
CA LEU A 319 22.48 -5.45 4.59
C LEU A 319 22.62 -4.10 3.88
N ARG A 320 22.31 -3.00 4.58
CA ARG A 320 22.47 -1.64 4.06
C ARG A 320 23.92 -1.33 3.65
N ALA A 321 24.89 -1.74 4.47
CA ALA A 321 26.32 -1.58 4.15
C ALA A 321 26.74 -2.37 2.90
N ARG A 322 25.94 -3.36 2.48
CA ARG A 322 26.12 -4.14 1.24
C ARG A 322 25.25 -3.66 0.06
N GLY A 323 24.59 -2.51 0.22
CA GLY A 323 23.72 -1.95 -0.82
C GLY A 323 22.39 -2.70 -0.95
N ILE A 324 21.87 -3.29 0.13
CA ILE A 324 20.56 -3.96 0.15
C ILE A 324 19.65 -3.25 1.15
N ALA A 325 18.50 -2.78 0.64
CA ALA A 325 17.50 -2.12 1.46
C ALA A 325 16.39 -3.09 1.88
N VAL A 326 16.11 -3.17 3.18
CA VAL A 326 14.95 -3.87 3.75
C VAL A 326 14.19 -2.94 4.68
N ARG A 327 12.90 -3.18 4.90
CA ARG A 327 12.05 -2.32 5.70
C ARG A 327 12.01 -2.78 7.15
N ARG A 328 12.32 -1.89 8.11
CA ARG A 328 12.20 -2.17 9.56
C ARG A 328 10.75 -2.38 9.97
N GLY A 329 10.50 -3.28 10.92
CA GLY A 329 9.16 -3.63 11.40
C GLY A 329 8.64 -2.75 12.52
N ASP A 330 9.51 -2.25 13.40
CA ASP A 330 9.17 -1.54 14.63
C ASP A 330 8.49 -0.17 14.46
N THR A 331 8.31 0.28 13.22
CA THR A 331 7.52 1.46 12.87
C THR A 331 6.04 1.15 12.62
N PHE A 332 5.67 -0.14 12.64
CA PHE A 332 4.28 -0.57 12.55
C PHE A 332 3.76 -0.90 13.96
N PRO A 333 2.69 -0.26 14.43
CA PRO A 333 2.11 -0.58 15.74
C PRO A 333 1.86 -2.08 15.91
N GLY A 334 2.30 -2.64 17.02
CA GLY A 334 2.18 -4.06 17.33
C GLY A 334 3.37 -4.93 16.86
N LEU A 335 4.34 -4.36 16.15
CA LEU A 335 5.62 -5.01 15.86
C LEU A 335 6.75 -4.35 16.65
N ASP A 336 7.76 -5.16 16.92
CA ASP A 336 9.00 -4.75 17.58
C ASP A 336 10.19 -4.78 16.61
N ARG A 337 11.40 -4.56 17.16
CA ARG A 337 12.67 -4.56 16.42
C ARG A 337 13.18 -5.94 15.99
N HIS A 338 12.39 -7.01 16.21
CA HIS A 338 12.72 -8.35 15.71
C HIS A 338 12.12 -8.66 14.34
N TYR A 339 11.45 -7.68 13.70
CA TYR A 339 10.79 -7.89 12.42
C TYR A 339 11.39 -7.03 11.32
N LEU A 340 11.57 -7.66 10.16
CA LEU A 340 11.87 -6.99 8.88
C LEU A 340 10.78 -7.32 7.87
N ARG A 341 10.32 -6.33 7.10
CA ARG A 341 9.51 -6.59 5.92
C ARG A 341 10.40 -6.60 4.69
N VAL A 342 10.29 -7.64 3.88
CA VAL A 342 11.10 -7.87 2.69
C VAL A 342 10.17 -8.05 1.49
N ALA A 343 10.31 -7.23 0.46
CA ALA A 343 9.53 -7.35 -0.78
C ALA A 343 9.90 -8.62 -1.54
N VAL A 344 8.92 -9.30 -2.12
CA VAL A 344 9.15 -10.45 -3.02
C VAL A 344 9.79 -9.95 -4.30
N ARG A 345 10.88 -10.60 -4.71
CA ARG A 345 11.66 -10.27 -5.91
C ARG A 345 11.96 -11.56 -6.70
N ASP A 346 12.52 -11.39 -7.90
CA ASP A 346 12.99 -12.51 -8.72
C ASP A 346 14.15 -13.26 -8.07
N SER A 347 14.46 -14.45 -8.61
CA SER A 347 15.50 -15.34 -8.07
C SER A 347 16.88 -14.69 -8.03
N VAL A 348 17.23 -13.84 -9.00
CA VAL A 348 18.54 -13.18 -9.08
C VAL A 348 18.70 -12.18 -7.91
N GLN A 349 17.68 -11.38 -7.66
CA GLN A 349 17.70 -10.44 -6.53
C GLN A 349 17.66 -11.20 -5.18
N VAL A 350 16.90 -12.29 -5.10
CA VAL A 350 16.83 -13.15 -3.90
C VAL A 350 18.16 -13.84 -3.63
N ASP A 351 18.94 -14.25 -4.67
CA ASP A 351 20.30 -14.76 -4.49
C ASP A 351 21.18 -13.76 -3.76
N ILE A 352 21.16 -12.49 -4.17
CA ILE A 352 21.95 -11.42 -3.53
C ILE A 352 21.55 -11.25 -2.06
N LEU A 353 20.26 -11.29 -1.75
CA LEU A 353 19.78 -11.17 -0.37
C LEU A 353 20.22 -12.37 0.49
N VAL A 354 20.04 -13.59 -0.02
CA VAL A 354 20.39 -14.84 0.69
C VAL A 354 21.90 -14.92 0.96
N ASP A 355 22.73 -14.60 -0.03
CA ASP A 355 24.18 -14.57 0.13
C ASP A 355 24.64 -13.55 1.18
N ALA A 356 24.00 -12.39 1.20
CA ALA A 356 24.27 -11.38 2.22
C ALA A 356 23.81 -11.84 3.61
N LEU A 357 22.62 -12.43 3.73
CA LEU A 357 22.08 -12.97 5.00
C LEU A 357 22.97 -14.10 5.56
N ASN A 358 23.45 -15.02 4.72
CA ASN A 358 24.41 -16.08 5.14
C ASN A 358 25.68 -15.54 5.79
N THR A 359 26.02 -14.28 5.54
CA THR A 359 27.24 -13.67 6.06
C THR A 359 26.99 -12.90 7.36
N VAL A 360 25.74 -12.55 7.65
CA VAL A 360 25.38 -11.65 8.76
C VAL A 360 24.55 -12.33 9.86
N LEU A 361 23.94 -13.49 9.57
CA LEU A 361 23.30 -14.37 10.54
C LEU A 361 24.31 -15.31 11.19
#